data_125075e359dbc051f978459eb9f0f2ea
#
_entry.id   125075e359dbc051f978459eb9f0f2ea
#
_cell.length_a   1.000
_cell.length_b   1.000
_cell.length_c   1.000
_cell.angle_alpha   90.00
_cell.angle_beta   90.00
_cell.angle_gamma   90.00
#
_symmetry.space_group_name_H-M   'P 1'
#
loop_
_entity.id
_entity.type
_entity.pdbx_description
1 polymer ?
#
loop_
_entity_poly.entity_id
_entity_poly.type
_entity_poly.pdbx_seq_one_letter_code
_entity_poly.pdbx_strand_id
1 'polypeptide(L)'
;MTTVFTSFLAGLVFGLGLLVSAMANPAKVQGFLDLAGAWDPSLTFVMAGAIAVAAVAFALAKKRTASFLGAAMKLPSSRDIDRRLVVGSVLFGIGWGVAGFCPGPGLVALGMGEIKALVFVGAMLVGIGLFEIIEQRRQTSQRPPA
;
A
#
# COMPACT_ATOMS: atom_id res chain seq x y z
N MET A 1 11.80 -5.28 21.41
CA MET A 1 12.42 -6.27 20.48
C MET A 1 11.36 -7.16 19.81
N THR A 2 10.35 -7.64 20.51
CA THR A 2 9.26 -8.46 19.97
C THR A 2 8.51 -7.83 18.79
N THR A 3 8.19 -6.52 18.86
CA THR A 3 7.49 -5.82 17.78
C THR A 3 8.29 -5.77 16.47
N VAL A 4 9.59 -5.52 16.54
CA VAL A 4 10.48 -5.49 15.36
C VAL A 4 10.55 -6.87 14.72
N PHE A 5 10.70 -7.90 15.54
CA PHE A 5 10.75 -9.29 15.05
C PHE A 5 9.44 -9.74 14.40
N THR A 6 8.30 -9.43 15.00
CA THR A 6 6.98 -9.76 14.41
C THR A 6 6.71 -8.97 13.14
N SER A 7 7.12 -7.69 13.07
CA SER A 7 7.02 -6.90 11.83
C SER A 7 7.90 -7.46 10.72
N PHE A 8 9.11 -7.92 11.06
CA PHE A 8 9.99 -8.57 10.10
C PHE A 8 9.39 -9.87 9.56
N LEU A 9 8.85 -10.72 10.43
CA LEU A 9 8.19 -11.96 10.01
C LEU A 9 6.96 -11.68 9.12
N ALA A 10 6.14 -10.69 9.49
CA ALA A 10 4.99 -10.31 8.68
C ALA A 10 5.41 -9.80 7.29
N GLY A 11 6.46 -8.97 7.23
CA GLY A 11 7.04 -8.52 5.96
C GLY A 11 7.62 -9.65 5.11
N LEU A 12 8.27 -10.62 5.75
CA LEU A 12 8.82 -11.80 5.07
C LEU A 12 7.70 -12.65 4.44
N VAL A 13 6.65 -12.96 5.21
CA VAL A 13 5.49 -13.74 4.72
C VAL A 13 4.81 -12.99 3.58
N PHE A 14 4.62 -11.68 3.72
CA PHE A 14 4.05 -10.84 2.66
C PHE A 14 4.90 -10.86 1.39
N GLY A 15 6.22 -10.64 1.53
CA GLY A 15 7.16 -10.67 0.40
C GLY A 15 7.20 -12.02 -0.31
N LEU A 16 7.23 -13.12 0.42
CA LEU A 16 7.14 -14.47 -0.15
C LEU A 16 5.81 -14.68 -0.89
N GLY A 17 4.69 -14.20 -0.33
CA GLY A 17 3.39 -14.23 -1.00
C GLY A 17 3.39 -13.48 -2.33
N LEU A 18 4.03 -12.32 -2.41
CA LEU A 18 4.19 -11.55 -3.65
C LEU A 18 5.06 -12.27 -4.70
N LEU A 19 6.10 -12.96 -4.26
CA LEU A 19 6.94 -13.77 -5.17
C LEU A 19 6.18 -14.97 -5.72
N VAL A 20 5.50 -15.73 -4.87
CA VAL A 20 4.72 -16.92 -5.26
C VAL A 20 3.56 -16.55 -6.18
N SER A 21 2.88 -15.42 -5.93
CA SER A 21 1.79 -14.93 -6.79
C SER A 21 2.28 -14.26 -8.07
N ALA A 22 3.58 -14.13 -8.27
CA ALA A 22 4.22 -13.38 -9.37
C ALA A 22 3.82 -11.89 -9.42
N MET A 23 3.27 -11.32 -8.32
CA MET A 23 2.85 -9.92 -8.25
C MET A 23 4.03 -8.93 -8.14
N ALA A 24 5.26 -9.41 -7.95
CA ALA A 24 6.47 -8.61 -8.07
C ALA A 24 6.76 -8.21 -9.53
N ASN A 25 6.14 -8.86 -10.51
CA ASN A 25 6.29 -8.54 -11.94
C ASN A 25 5.22 -7.52 -12.38
N PRO A 26 5.60 -6.32 -12.89
CA PRO A 26 4.64 -5.30 -13.32
C PRO A 26 3.77 -5.76 -14.50
N ALA A 27 4.24 -6.70 -15.32
CA ALA A 27 3.47 -7.24 -16.43
C ALA A 27 2.15 -7.91 -15.98
N LYS A 28 2.09 -8.43 -14.76
CA LYS A 28 0.86 -9.00 -14.18
C LYS A 28 -0.21 -7.93 -13.93
N VAL A 29 0.20 -6.77 -13.42
CA VAL A 29 -0.71 -5.63 -13.21
C VAL A 29 -1.16 -5.06 -14.55
N GLN A 30 -0.24 -4.90 -15.50
CA GLN A 30 -0.56 -4.39 -16.82
C GLN A 30 -1.50 -5.35 -17.58
N GLY A 31 -1.27 -6.67 -17.51
CA GLY A 31 -2.16 -7.67 -18.09
C GLY A 31 -3.57 -7.66 -17.49
N PHE A 32 -3.69 -7.34 -16.20
CA PHE A 32 -5.00 -7.16 -15.57
C PHE A 32 -5.72 -5.88 -16.05
N LEU A 33 -4.98 -4.81 -16.32
CA LEU A 33 -5.54 -3.55 -16.82
C LEU A 33 -5.84 -3.56 -18.32
N ASP A 34 -5.30 -4.51 -19.06
CA ASP A 34 -5.52 -4.68 -20.50
C ASP A 34 -6.85 -5.38 -20.79
N LEU A 35 -7.95 -4.69 -20.52
CA LEU A 35 -9.31 -5.22 -20.72
C LEU A 35 -9.68 -5.44 -22.18
N ALA A 36 -8.96 -4.79 -23.12
CA ALA A 36 -9.20 -4.89 -24.55
C ALA A 36 -8.31 -5.90 -25.26
N GLY A 37 -7.25 -6.40 -24.60
CA GLY A 37 -6.29 -7.36 -25.13
C GLY A 37 -6.37 -8.74 -24.46
N ALA A 38 -5.22 -9.32 -24.12
CA ALA A 38 -5.12 -10.61 -23.44
C ALA A 38 -5.29 -10.44 -21.92
N TRP A 39 -6.51 -10.19 -21.48
CA TRP A 39 -6.80 -9.92 -20.05
C TRP A 39 -6.40 -11.08 -19.12
N ASP A 40 -5.61 -10.78 -18.09
CA ASP A 40 -5.18 -11.73 -17.07
C ASP A 40 -5.93 -11.49 -15.75
N PRO A 41 -6.91 -12.32 -15.36
CA PRO A 41 -7.69 -12.16 -14.14
C PRO A 41 -6.95 -12.54 -12.86
N SER A 42 -5.69 -13.00 -12.92
CA SER A 42 -4.95 -13.53 -11.76
C SER A 42 -4.88 -12.54 -10.58
N LEU A 43 -4.75 -11.24 -10.86
CA LEU A 43 -4.75 -10.20 -9.83
C LEU A 43 -6.07 -10.13 -9.06
N THR A 44 -7.22 -10.39 -9.71
CA THR A 44 -8.53 -10.43 -9.04
C THR A 44 -8.55 -11.48 -7.94
N PHE A 45 -8.03 -12.67 -8.20
CA PHE A 45 -7.99 -13.76 -7.21
C PHE A 45 -7.05 -13.44 -6.06
N VAL A 46 -5.90 -12.83 -6.33
CA VAL A 46 -4.96 -12.39 -5.28
C VAL A 46 -5.62 -11.33 -4.39
N MET A 47 -6.27 -10.33 -5.00
CA MET A 47 -6.99 -9.28 -4.25
C MET A 47 -8.17 -9.85 -3.45
N ALA A 48 -8.96 -10.73 -4.03
CA ALA A 48 -10.08 -11.37 -3.34
C ALA A 48 -9.60 -12.19 -2.13
N GLY A 49 -8.52 -12.96 -2.28
CA GLY A 49 -7.90 -13.70 -1.18
C GLY A 49 -7.39 -12.78 -0.07
N ALA A 50 -6.70 -11.69 -0.43
CA ALA A 50 -6.20 -10.71 0.52
C ALA A 50 -7.37 -10.04 1.29
N ILE A 51 -8.45 -9.66 0.60
CA ILE A 51 -9.64 -9.07 1.21
C ILE A 51 -10.31 -10.07 2.16
N ALA A 52 -10.46 -11.34 1.77
CA ALA A 52 -11.07 -12.37 2.60
C ALA A 52 -10.29 -12.57 3.92
N VAL A 53 -8.96 -12.70 3.84
CA VAL A 53 -8.09 -12.83 5.02
C VAL A 53 -8.15 -11.57 5.88
N ALA A 54 -8.07 -10.38 5.27
CA ALA A 54 -8.14 -9.11 5.97
C ALA A 54 -9.51 -8.93 6.67
N ALA A 55 -10.62 -9.29 6.03
CA ALA A 55 -11.97 -9.19 6.60
C ALA A 55 -12.10 -10.02 7.89
N VAL A 56 -11.59 -11.24 7.89
CA VAL A 56 -11.56 -12.09 9.08
C VAL A 56 -10.68 -11.47 10.17
N ALA A 57 -9.46 -11.02 9.81
CA ALA A 57 -8.53 -10.41 10.75
C ALA A 57 -9.12 -9.14 11.38
N PHE A 58 -9.75 -8.25 10.59
CA PHE A 58 -10.39 -7.04 11.10
C PHE A 58 -11.65 -7.34 11.94
N ALA A 59 -12.43 -8.37 11.58
CA ALA A 59 -13.57 -8.78 12.38
C ALA A 59 -13.14 -9.25 13.79
N LEU A 60 -12.03 -9.98 13.87
CA LEU A 60 -11.42 -10.39 15.14
C LEU A 60 -10.81 -9.19 15.90
N ALA A 61 -10.09 -8.30 15.18
CA ALA A 61 -9.46 -7.12 15.77
C ALA A 61 -10.48 -6.16 16.40
N LYS A 62 -11.65 -5.96 15.77
CA LYS A 62 -12.73 -5.10 16.31
C LYS A 62 -13.26 -5.58 17.67
N LYS A 63 -13.12 -6.85 18.00
CA LYS A 63 -13.55 -7.43 19.28
C LYS A 63 -12.49 -7.29 20.39
N ARG A 64 -11.32 -6.71 20.09
CA ARG A 64 -10.19 -6.61 21.02
C ARG A 64 -9.85 -5.17 21.32
N THR A 65 -9.52 -4.89 22.57
CA THR A 65 -9.06 -3.56 23.02
C THR A 65 -7.54 -3.40 22.94
N ALA A 66 -6.82 -4.54 22.92
CA ALA A 66 -5.37 -4.57 22.85
C ALA A 66 -4.89 -5.60 21.79
N SER A 67 -3.74 -5.32 21.20
CA SER A 67 -3.04 -6.25 20.31
C SER A 67 -2.49 -7.45 21.08
N PHE A 68 -2.08 -8.50 20.36
CA PHE A 68 -1.41 -9.66 20.97
C PHE A 68 -0.10 -9.29 21.71
N LEU A 69 0.51 -8.16 21.37
CA LEU A 69 1.74 -7.64 21.98
C LEU A 69 1.48 -6.60 23.08
N GLY A 70 0.23 -6.45 23.53
CA GLY A 70 -0.15 -5.54 24.62
C GLY A 70 -0.30 -4.08 24.23
N ALA A 71 -0.04 -3.69 22.96
CA ALA A 71 -0.26 -2.32 22.52
C ALA A 71 -1.75 -2.02 22.35
N ALA A 72 -2.17 -0.77 22.66
CA ALA A 72 -3.56 -0.34 22.46
C ALA A 72 -3.96 -0.44 20.98
N MET A 73 -5.12 -1.03 20.71
CA MET A 73 -5.65 -1.19 19.39
C MET A 73 -6.23 0.14 18.88
N LYS A 74 -5.61 0.74 17.86
CA LYS A 74 -6.09 1.96 17.20
C LYS A 74 -6.60 1.61 15.81
N LEU A 75 -7.89 1.39 15.68
CA LEU A 75 -8.52 1.17 14.39
C LEU A 75 -9.01 2.50 13.80
N PRO A 76 -8.90 2.71 12.48
CA PRO A 76 -9.44 3.89 11.82
C PRO A 76 -10.95 3.98 12.05
N SER A 77 -11.44 5.13 12.51
CA SER A 77 -12.87 5.40 12.75
C SER A 77 -13.45 6.42 11.78
N SER A 78 -12.62 7.18 11.09
CA SER A 78 -13.08 8.20 10.12
C SER A 78 -13.74 7.52 8.93
N ARG A 79 -14.92 8.05 8.57
CA ARG A 79 -15.71 7.65 7.38
C ARG A 79 -15.93 8.82 6.43
N ASP A 80 -15.29 9.95 6.70
CA ASP A 80 -15.50 11.16 5.93
C ASP A 80 -14.76 11.07 4.59
N ILE A 81 -15.53 11.20 3.52
CA ILE A 81 -14.99 11.26 2.15
C ILE A 81 -14.81 12.74 1.82
N ASP A 82 -13.60 13.24 1.98
CA ASP A 82 -13.24 14.60 1.67
C ASP A 82 -12.63 14.72 0.27
N ARG A 83 -12.49 15.96 -0.22
CA ARG A 83 -11.90 16.23 -1.55
C ARG A 83 -10.43 15.75 -1.62
N ARG A 84 -9.72 15.75 -0.51
CA ARG A 84 -8.31 15.33 -0.44
C ARG A 84 -8.19 13.83 -0.70
N LEU A 85 -9.06 13.05 -0.08
CA LEU A 85 -9.13 11.60 -0.29
C LEU A 85 -9.42 11.27 -1.75
N VAL A 86 -10.42 11.96 -2.35
CA VAL A 86 -10.79 11.73 -3.76
C VAL A 86 -9.64 12.08 -4.70
N VAL A 87 -9.05 13.27 -4.57
CA VAL A 87 -7.93 13.70 -5.42
C VAL A 87 -6.72 12.80 -5.23
N GLY A 88 -6.38 12.44 -3.98
CA GLY A 88 -5.28 11.52 -3.70
C GLY A 88 -5.49 10.13 -4.31
N SER A 89 -6.70 9.59 -4.23
CA SER A 89 -7.06 8.30 -4.83
C SER A 89 -6.96 8.31 -6.36
N VAL A 90 -7.41 9.40 -6.99
CA VAL A 90 -7.31 9.56 -8.45
C VAL A 90 -5.86 9.66 -8.89
N LEU A 91 -5.04 10.48 -8.22
CA LEU A 91 -3.61 10.62 -8.52
C LEU A 91 -2.87 9.30 -8.32
N PHE A 92 -3.16 8.58 -7.23
CA PHE A 92 -2.61 7.26 -6.99
C PHE A 92 -3.02 6.27 -8.09
N GLY A 93 -4.29 6.25 -8.48
CA GLY A 93 -4.79 5.36 -9.53
C GLY A 93 -4.15 5.61 -10.90
N ILE A 94 -3.95 6.88 -11.28
CA ILE A 94 -3.24 7.25 -12.50
C ILE A 94 -1.79 6.77 -12.44
N GLY A 95 -1.07 7.08 -11.34
CA GLY A 95 0.32 6.66 -11.15
C GLY A 95 0.49 5.14 -11.18
N TRP A 96 -0.43 4.41 -10.52
CA TRP A 96 -0.44 2.96 -10.52
C TRP A 96 -0.72 2.37 -11.91
N GLY A 97 -1.69 2.90 -12.64
CA GLY A 97 -2.04 2.45 -13.99
C GLY A 97 -0.89 2.63 -14.99
N VAL A 98 -0.15 3.74 -14.90
CA VAL A 98 1.00 4.02 -15.76
C VAL A 98 2.23 3.19 -15.38
N ALA A 99 2.52 3.09 -14.07
CA ALA A 99 3.72 2.39 -13.60
C ALA A 99 3.60 0.86 -13.62
N GLY A 100 2.39 0.33 -13.45
CA GLY A 100 2.16 -1.11 -13.29
C GLY A 100 2.70 -1.71 -11.99
N PHE A 101 3.23 -0.89 -11.08
CA PHE A 101 3.75 -1.31 -9.77
C PHE A 101 2.84 -0.85 -8.63
N CYS A 102 2.53 -1.78 -7.70
CA CYS A 102 2.08 -1.40 -6.38
C CYS A 102 3.29 -1.12 -5.47
N PRO A 103 3.16 -0.28 -4.42
CA PRO A 103 4.27 0.01 -3.51
C PRO A 103 4.95 -1.23 -2.90
N GLY A 104 4.18 -2.23 -2.45
CA GLY A 104 4.72 -3.47 -1.89
C GLY A 104 5.53 -4.29 -2.90
N PRO A 105 4.95 -4.71 -4.02
CA PRO A 105 5.65 -5.36 -5.13
C PRO A 105 6.86 -4.57 -5.63
N GLY A 106 6.78 -3.24 -5.68
CA GLY A 106 7.90 -2.38 -6.06
C GLY A 106 9.11 -2.53 -5.13
N LEU A 107 8.88 -2.62 -3.82
CA LEU A 107 9.95 -2.86 -2.84
C LEU A 107 10.57 -4.26 -2.98
N VAL A 108 9.75 -5.28 -3.25
CA VAL A 108 10.25 -6.66 -3.48
C VAL A 108 11.07 -6.70 -4.77
N ALA A 109 10.59 -6.12 -5.87
CA ALA A 109 11.30 -6.05 -7.14
C ALA A 109 12.61 -5.24 -7.03
N LEU A 110 12.64 -4.19 -6.20
CA LEU A 110 13.86 -3.45 -5.87
C LEU A 110 14.88 -4.37 -5.17
N GLY A 111 14.43 -5.19 -4.20
CA GLY A 111 15.28 -6.18 -3.53
C GLY A 111 15.82 -7.26 -4.48
N MET A 112 15.14 -7.52 -5.59
CA MET A 112 15.58 -8.42 -6.66
C MET A 112 16.54 -7.75 -7.66
N GLY A 113 16.83 -6.45 -7.51
CA GLY A 113 17.74 -5.71 -8.37
C GLY A 113 17.12 -5.17 -9.66
N GLU A 114 15.80 -5.08 -9.75
CA GLU A 114 15.11 -4.55 -10.92
C GLU A 114 15.27 -3.03 -11.04
N ILE A 115 15.91 -2.56 -12.12
CA ILE A 115 16.17 -1.13 -12.36
C ILE A 115 14.86 -0.32 -12.46
N LYS A 116 13.81 -0.87 -13.06
CA LYS A 116 12.51 -0.20 -13.14
C LYS A 116 11.91 0.04 -11.76
N ALA A 117 12.10 -0.91 -10.84
CA ALA A 117 11.66 -0.77 -9.46
C ALA A 117 12.46 0.30 -8.70
N LEU A 118 13.76 0.47 -8.98
CA LEU A 118 14.57 1.54 -8.40
C LEU A 118 14.00 2.93 -8.77
N VAL A 119 13.69 3.14 -10.05
CA VAL A 119 13.09 4.41 -10.53
C VAL A 119 11.73 4.63 -9.89
N PHE A 120 10.89 3.59 -9.82
CA PHE A 120 9.56 3.68 -9.21
C PHE A 120 9.64 4.03 -7.72
N VAL A 121 10.46 3.32 -6.95
CA VAL A 121 10.61 3.56 -5.50
C VAL A 121 11.23 4.93 -5.24
N GLY A 122 12.22 5.35 -6.05
CA GLY A 122 12.78 6.70 -5.97
C GLY A 122 11.73 7.79 -6.20
N ALA A 123 10.92 7.66 -7.25
CA ALA A 123 9.82 8.58 -7.53
C ALA A 123 8.76 8.58 -6.41
N MET A 124 8.45 7.41 -5.85
CA MET A 124 7.52 7.28 -4.72
C MET A 124 8.03 8.02 -3.49
N LEU A 125 9.31 7.88 -3.13
CA LEU A 125 9.92 8.59 -1.99
C LEU A 125 9.92 10.11 -2.20
N VAL A 126 10.24 10.57 -3.42
CA VAL A 126 10.15 11.99 -3.77
C VAL A 126 8.70 12.49 -3.63
N GLY A 127 7.71 11.73 -4.12
CA GLY A 127 6.30 12.07 -4.00
C GLY A 127 5.84 12.19 -2.54
N ILE A 128 6.25 11.26 -1.68
CA ILE A 128 5.96 11.29 -0.23
C ILE A 128 6.60 12.53 0.40
N GLY A 129 7.87 12.83 0.11
CA GLY A 129 8.57 14.00 0.64
C GLY A 129 7.92 15.32 0.21
N LEU A 130 7.53 15.44 -1.06
CA LEU A 130 6.79 16.61 -1.56
C LEU A 130 5.45 16.78 -0.85
N PHE A 131 4.71 15.69 -0.66
CA PHE A 131 3.44 15.73 0.08
C PHE A 131 3.64 16.21 1.52
N GLU A 132 4.64 15.69 2.22
CA GLU A 132 4.95 16.12 3.60
C GLU A 132 5.28 17.60 3.68
N ILE A 133 6.10 18.13 2.76
CA ILE A 133 6.47 19.54 2.71
C ILE A 133 5.22 20.43 2.50
N ILE A 134 4.35 20.04 1.56
CA ILE A 134 3.09 20.76 1.29
C ILE A 134 2.18 20.74 2.52
N GLU A 135 2.06 19.59 3.18
CA GLU A 135 1.20 19.44 4.34
C GLU A 135 1.69 20.24 5.54
N GLN A 136 2.98 20.22 5.82
CA GLN A 136 3.59 21.02 6.89
C GLN A 136 3.36 22.52 6.66
N ARG A 137 3.54 23.01 5.42
CA ARG A 137 3.27 24.42 5.08
C ARG A 137 1.81 24.81 5.31
N ARG A 138 0.87 23.93 4.97
CA ARG A 138 -0.56 24.15 5.18
C ARG A 138 -0.91 24.24 6.68
N GLN A 139 -0.38 23.32 7.50
CA GLN A 139 -0.62 23.30 8.92
C GLN A 139 -0.04 24.54 9.63
N THR A 140 1.12 25.02 9.19
CA THR A 140 1.73 26.26 9.70
C THR A 140 0.88 27.48 9.35
N SER A 141 0.28 27.52 8.17
CA SER A 141 -0.59 28.63 7.74
C SER A 141 -1.97 28.66 8.43
N GLN A 142 -2.39 27.56 9.03
CA GLN A 142 -3.69 27.45 9.73
C GLN A 142 -3.58 27.62 11.24
N ARG A 143 -2.37 27.77 11.80
CA ARG A 143 -2.21 28.13 13.23
C ARG A 143 -2.56 29.61 13.39
N PRO A 144 -3.54 29.97 14.25
CA PRO A 144 -3.78 31.37 14.59
C PRO A 144 -2.53 31.94 15.26
N PRO A 145 -2.23 33.23 15.04
CA PRO A 145 -1.15 33.90 15.77
C PRO A 145 -1.45 33.85 17.28
N ALA A 146 -0.42 33.51 18.06
CA ALA A 146 -0.48 33.44 19.53
C ALA A 146 -0.70 34.79 20.16
#